data_84fde228c15edf9e29c4f78a3002a4b4
#
_entry.id   84fde228c15edf9e29c4f78a3002a4b4
#
_cell.length_a   1.000
_cell.length_b   1.000
_cell.length_c   1.000
_cell.angle_alpha   90.00
_cell.angle_beta   90.00
_cell.angle_gamma   90.00
#
_symmetry.space_group_name_H-M   'P 1'
#
loop_
_entity.id
_entity.type
_entity.pdbx_description
1 polymer ?
#
loop_
_entity_poly.entity_id
_entity_poly.type
_entity_poly.pdbx_seq_one_letter_code
_entity_poly.pdbx_strand_id
1 'polypeptide(L)'
;FVVTNNDALANKMMMIKNFGRKESGKDDFIVFGINLKFTDIQAVIGIEQMKKLDWRTKRMKEIYDLYYKRLNKYYEIRKQLSDTWFPWFVDIYTKDREKLGEFMNKHNIKTRPVYGEINKTPVYDNDEVVTLENSNYVSTYGLFLPSYITLTDEEINHICNILVIFSLHKNDI
;
A
#
# COMPACT_ATOMS: atom_id res chain seq x y z
N PHE A 1 -6.37 -7.56 -11.93
CA PHE A 1 -6.35 -8.64 -12.95
C PHE A 1 -5.35 -9.72 -12.55
N VAL A 2 -5.50 -10.93 -13.14
CA VAL A 2 -4.62 -12.07 -12.90
C VAL A 2 -3.94 -12.44 -14.21
N VAL A 3 -2.65 -12.78 -14.15
CA VAL A 3 -1.84 -13.24 -15.28
C VAL A 3 -1.27 -14.62 -14.95
N THR A 4 -1.38 -15.54 -15.89
CA THR A 4 -0.87 -16.90 -15.72
C THR A 4 -0.48 -17.53 -17.06
N ASN A 5 0.54 -18.39 -17.05
CA ASN A 5 0.92 -19.25 -18.17
C ASN A 5 0.35 -20.68 -18.05
N ASN A 6 -0.48 -20.93 -17.04
CA ASN A 6 -1.13 -22.21 -16.81
C ASN A 6 -2.55 -22.21 -17.39
N ASP A 7 -2.77 -22.92 -18.49
CA ASP A 7 -4.05 -22.97 -19.20
C ASP A 7 -5.19 -23.54 -18.34
N ALA A 8 -4.92 -24.55 -17.52
CA ALA A 8 -5.93 -25.12 -16.62
C ALA A 8 -6.40 -24.10 -15.59
N LEU A 9 -5.47 -23.31 -15.03
CA LEU A 9 -5.78 -22.23 -14.11
C LEU A 9 -6.52 -21.08 -14.80
N ALA A 10 -6.08 -20.69 -16.01
CA ALA A 10 -6.76 -19.67 -16.82
C ALA A 10 -8.23 -20.05 -17.09
N ASN A 11 -8.46 -21.28 -17.53
CA ASN A 11 -9.81 -21.81 -17.80
C ASN A 11 -10.68 -21.82 -16.54
N LYS A 12 -10.13 -22.23 -15.39
CA LYS A 12 -10.86 -22.21 -14.11
C LYS A 12 -11.23 -20.81 -13.69
N MET A 13 -10.31 -19.84 -13.83
CA MET A 13 -10.58 -18.42 -13.53
C MET A 13 -11.62 -17.82 -14.46
N MET A 14 -11.61 -18.19 -15.75
CA MET A 14 -12.64 -17.77 -16.71
C MET A 14 -14.02 -18.29 -16.33
N MET A 15 -14.14 -19.52 -15.86
CA MET A 15 -15.40 -20.05 -15.33
C MET A 15 -15.85 -19.32 -14.07
N ILE A 16 -14.96 -19.15 -13.09
CA ILE A 16 -15.27 -18.47 -11.82
C ILE A 16 -15.80 -17.06 -12.08
N LYS A 17 -15.14 -16.27 -12.92
CA LYS A 17 -15.59 -14.88 -13.23
C LYS A 17 -16.89 -14.81 -14.02
N ASN A 18 -17.35 -15.92 -14.64
CA ASN A 18 -18.56 -16.04 -15.43
C ASN A 18 -19.65 -16.88 -14.72
N PHE A 19 -19.88 -16.63 -13.44
CA PHE A 19 -20.85 -17.34 -12.61
C PHE A 19 -20.60 -18.84 -12.43
N GLY A 20 -19.42 -19.36 -12.73
CA GLY A 20 -19.12 -20.81 -12.72
C GLY A 20 -19.48 -21.54 -14.00
N ARG A 21 -19.81 -20.83 -15.08
CA ARG A 21 -20.20 -21.39 -16.39
C ARG A 21 -18.99 -21.56 -17.31
N LYS A 22 -18.97 -22.65 -18.05
CA LYS A 22 -17.95 -22.88 -19.07
C LYS A 22 -18.14 -21.97 -20.28
N GLU A 23 -19.38 -21.76 -20.69
CA GLU A 23 -19.73 -20.94 -21.86
C GLU A 23 -20.75 -19.86 -21.49
N SER A 24 -20.63 -18.69 -22.09
CA SER A 24 -21.64 -17.63 -21.94
C SER A 24 -22.94 -18.03 -22.66
N GLY A 25 -24.09 -17.77 -22.02
CA GLY A 25 -25.40 -18.06 -22.57
C GLY A 25 -25.91 -19.48 -22.32
N LYS A 26 -25.12 -20.35 -21.69
CA LYS A 26 -25.56 -21.65 -21.18
C LYS A 26 -25.58 -21.62 -19.66
N ASP A 27 -26.68 -22.07 -19.05
CA ASP A 27 -26.81 -22.11 -17.59
C ASP A 27 -26.29 -23.44 -16.99
N ASP A 28 -25.12 -23.87 -17.46
CA ASP A 28 -24.40 -25.02 -16.98
C ASP A 28 -23.32 -24.58 -15.98
N PHE A 29 -23.67 -24.60 -14.70
CA PHE A 29 -22.82 -24.14 -13.59
C PHE A 29 -21.95 -25.30 -13.09
N ILE A 30 -20.71 -25.37 -13.53
CA ILE A 30 -19.79 -26.48 -13.25
C ILE A 30 -19.00 -26.26 -11.96
N VAL A 31 -18.72 -24.99 -11.62
CA VAL A 31 -17.96 -24.62 -10.42
C VAL A 31 -18.67 -23.45 -9.72
N PHE A 32 -18.35 -23.24 -8.43
CA PHE A 32 -18.76 -22.01 -7.77
C PHE A 32 -18.17 -20.80 -8.52
N GLY A 33 -18.99 -19.79 -8.78
CA GLY A 33 -18.56 -18.60 -9.50
C GLY A 33 -19.35 -17.36 -9.14
N ILE A 34 -18.81 -16.20 -9.49
CA ILE A 34 -19.38 -14.89 -9.26
C ILE A 34 -19.33 -14.05 -10.53
N ASN A 35 -19.97 -12.92 -10.55
CA ASN A 35 -19.89 -11.99 -11.66
C ASN A 35 -18.69 -11.04 -11.49
N LEU A 36 -17.59 -11.38 -12.14
CA LEU A 36 -16.40 -10.52 -12.27
C LEU A 36 -16.17 -10.08 -13.72
N LYS A 37 -17.22 -9.94 -14.50
CA LYS A 37 -17.11 -9.45 -15.89
C LYS A 37 -16.74 -7.98 -15.87
N PHE A 38 -15.71 -7.66 -16.64
CA PHE A 38 -15.26 -6.29 -16.85
C PHE A 38 -16.16 -5.65 -17.91
N THR A 39 -16.78 -4.53 -17.56
CA THR A 39 -17.71 -3.83 -18.46
C THR A 39 -16.97 -2.78 -19.30
N ASP A 40 -17.58 -2.34 -20.42
CA ASP A 40 -17.02 -1.31 -21.28
C ASP A 40 -16.84 0.02 -20.56
N ILE A 41 -17.73 0.38 -19.65
CA ILE A 41 -17.59 1.59 -18.80
C ILE A 41 -16.34 1.50 -17.92
N GLN A 42 -16.12 0.35 -17.29
CA GLN A 42 -14.90 0.11 -16.51
C GLN A 42 -13.65 0.16 -17.41
N ALA A 43 -13.74 -0.40 -18.62
CA ALA A 43 -12.64 -0.40 -19.58
C ALA A 43 -12.25 1.02 -20.01
N VAL A 44 -13.21 1.87 -20.33
CA VAL A 44 -12.96 3.28 -20.69
C VAL A 44 -12.28 4.02 -19.54
N ILE A 45 -12.76 3.87 -18.33
CA ILE A 45 -12.11 4.46 -17.13
C ILE A 45 -10.68 3.92 -16.99
N GLY A 46 -10.49 2.61 -17.16
CA GLY A 46 -9.18 1.97 -17.08
C GLY A 46 -8.20 2.52 -18.10
N ILE A 47 -8.63 2.67 -19.35
CA ILE A 47 -7.80 3.24 -20.45
C ILE A 47 -7.35 4.66 -20.09
N GLU A 48 -8.26 5.52 -19.62
CA GLU A 48 -7.92 6.88 -19.20
C GLU A 48 -6.98 6.94 -18.00
N GLN A 49 -7.09 5.97 -17.08
CA GLN A 49 -6.14 5.87 -15.97
C GLN A 49 -4.75 5.38 -16.41
N MET A 50 -4.69 4.45 -17.37
CA MET A 50 -3.41 3.98 -17.93
C MET A 50 -2.63 5.09 -18.62
N LYS A 51 -3.28 6.02 -19.33
CA LYS A 51 -2.63 7.20 -19.94
C LYS A 51 -1.91 8.08 -18.91
N LYS A 52 -2.28 8.02 -17.64
CA LYS A 52 -1.70 8.80 -16.53
C LYS A 52 -0.64 8.03 -15.74
N LEU A 53 -0.37 6.77 -16.08
CA LEU A 53 0.45 5.88 -15.26
C LEU A 53 1.89 6.40 -15.11
N ASP A 54 2.53 6.78 -16.22
CA ASP A 54 3.92 7.25 -16.22
C ASP A 54 4.09 8.51 -15.36
N TRP A 55 3.16 9.45 -15.50
CA TRP A 55 3.16 10.65 -14.66
C TRP A 55 2.98 10.31 -13.17
N ARG A 56 2.06 9.39 -12.84
CA ARG A 56 1.79 8.99 -11.45
C ARG A 56 2.98 8.29 -10.82
N THR A 57 3.58 7.36 -11.53
CA THR A 57 4.73 6.61 -11.04
C THR A 57 5.93 7.53 -10.82
N LYS A 58 6.18 8.46 -11.77
CA LYS A 58 7.21 9.47 -11.62
C LYS A 58 6.96 10.35 -10.39
N ARG A 59 5.72 10.87 -10.22
CA ARG A 59 5.38 11.72 -9.07
C ARG A 59 5.52 10.98 -7.73
N MET A 60 5.09 9.72 -7.66
CA MET A 60 5.27 8.91 -6.43
C MET A 60 6.75 8.73 -6.08
N LYS A 61 7.60 8.56 -7.07
CA LYS A 61 9.06 8.49 -6.86
C LYS A 61 9.61 9.82 -6.33
N GLU A 62 9.21 10.95 -6.93
CA GLU A 62 9.61 12.29 -6.45
C GLU A 62 9.20 12.53 -4.99
N ILE A 63 7.97 12.16 -4.62
CA ILE A 63 7.48 12.25 -3.23
C ILE A 63 8.35 11.41 -2.29
N TYR A 64 8.64 10.16 -2.67
CA TYR A 64 9.52 9.30 -1.88
C TYR A 64 10.92 9.91 -1.73
N ASP A 65 11.53 10.38 -2.82
CA ASP A 65 12.88 10.93 -2.83
C ASP A 65 12.98 12.17 -1.92
N LEU A 66 11.95 13.03 -1.91
CA LEU A 66 11.86 14.18 -1.01
C LEU A 66 11.82 13.75 0.46
N TYR A 67 10.95 12.81 0.81
CA TYR A 67 10.87 12.28 2.17
C TYR A 67 12.19 11.61 2.57
N TYR A 68 12.72 10.74 1.72
CA TYR A 68 13.98 10.04 1.99
C TYR A 68 15.14 11.02 2.23
N LYS A 69 15.31 11.99 1.35
CA LYS A 69 16.35 13.02 1.46
C LYS A 69 16.26 13.80 2.78
N ARG A 70 15.04 14.10 3.24
CA ARG A 70 14.80 14.93 4.42
C ARG A 70 14.85 14.15 5.72
N LEU A 71 14.44 12.90 5.73
CA LEU A 71 14.14 12.14 6.95
C LEU A 71 15.11 11.00 7.25
N ASN A 72 15.92 10.54 6.31
CA ASN A 72 16.79 9.36 6.48
C ASN A 72 17.83 9.46 7.61
N LYS A 73 18.06 10.65 8.14
CA LYS A 73 18.95 10.91 9.30
C LYS A 73 18.22 10.84 10.64
N TYR A 74 16.90 10.91 10.63
CA TYR A 74 16.05 11.02 11.82
C TYR A 74 15.21 9.77 12.04
N TYR A 75 14.85 9.10 10.96
CA TYR A 75 13.98 7.92 10.94
C TYR A 75 14.57 6.85 10.02
N GLU A 76 14.31 5.60 10.35
CA GLU A 76 14.50 4.53 9.40
C GLU A 76 13.44 4.63 8.30
N ILE A 77 13.87 4.69 7.05
CA ILE A 77 13.06 4.68 5.84
C ILE A 77 13.60 3.56 4.95
N ARG A 78 12.72 2.76 4.37
CA ARG A 78 13.15 1.73 3.43
C ARG A 78 13.85 2.35 2.24
N LYS A 79 15.03 1.82 1.94
CA LYS A 79 15.79 2.22 0.77
C LYS A 79 15.13 1.69 -0.50
N GLN A 80 15.17 2.48 -1.57
CA GLN A 80 14.73 2.04 -2.90
C GLN A 80 15.45 0.76 -3.31
N LEU A 81 14.70 -0.25 -3.79
CA LEU A 81 15.23 -1.57 -4.15
C LEU A 81 15.75 -1.63 -5.60
N SER A 82 15.18 -0.83 -6.50
CA SER A 82 15.58 -0.76 -7.91
C SER A 82 15.05 0.51 -8.56
N ASP A 83 15.55 0.86 -9.75
CA ASP A 83 15.09 2.03 -10.50
C ASP A 83 13.66 1.89 -11.04
N THR A 84 13.16 0.66 -11.14
CA THR A 84 11.79 0.37 -11.57
C THR A 84 10.80 0.31 -10.41
N TRP A 85 11.30 0.41 -9.15
CA TRP A 85 10.46 0.42 -7.98
C TRP A 85 9.93 1.83 -7.68
N PHE A 86 8.68 1.92 -7.33
CA PHE A 86 8.07 3.12 -6.75
C PHE A 86 7.14 2.70 -5.61
N PRO A 87 7.07 3.46 -4.52
CA PRO A 87 6.25 3.10 -3.39
C PRO A 87 4.78 3.42 -3.66
N TRP A 88 3.89 2.60 -3.12
CA TRP A 88 2.49 2.98 -2.99
C TRP A 88 2.31 3.97 -1.83
N PHE A 89 2.96 3.70 -0.73
CA PHE A 89 3.01 4.55 0.46
C PHE A 89 4.46 4.84 0.84
N VAL A 90 4.68 5.98 1.49
CA VAL A 90 5.95 6.26 2.16
C VAL A 90 5.78 5.94 3.63
N ASP A 91 6.62 5.07 4.14
CA ASP A 91 6.60 4.62 5.52
C ASP A 91 7.94 4.92 6.21
N ILE A 92 7.84 5.29 7.49
CA ILE A 92 8.96 5.45 8.40
C ILE A 92 8.81 4.50 9.58
N TYR A 93 9.92 4.18 10.24
CA TYR A 93 9.94 3.27 11.39
C TYR A 93 10.47 3.97 12.62
N THR A 94 9.75 3.86 13.73
CA THR A 94 10.14 4.44 15.03
C THR A 94 9.52 3.67 16.19
N LYS A 95 10.27 3.59 17.31
CA LYS A 95 9.75 3.02 18.56
C LYS A 95 8.68 3.92 19.21
N ASP A 96 8.69 5.20 18.89
CA ASP A 96 7.75 6.19 19.43
C ASP A 96 6.54 6.41 18.48
N ARG A 97 6.14 5.38 17.70
CA ARG A 97 5.12 5.46 16.65
C ARG A 97 3.81 6.10 17.12
N GLU A 98 3.30 5.70 18.26
CA GLU A 98 2.02 6.18 18.78
C GLU A 98 2.11 7.65 19.19
N LYS A 99 3.14 8.01 19.96
CA LYS A 99 3.40 9.41 20.33
C LYS A 99 3.60 10.29 19.11
N LEU A 100 4.34 9.80 18.12
CA LEU A 100 4.54 10.50 16.85
C LEU A 100 3.21 10.71 16.12
N GLY A 101 2.38 9.68 16.02
CA GLY A 101 1.06 9.77 15.39
C GLY A 101 0.16 10.81 16.05
N GLU A 102 0.13 10.86 17.38
CA GLU A 102 -0.61 11.87 18.14
C GLU A 102 -0.04 13.28 17.91
N PHE A 103 1.29 13.41 17.92
CA PHE A 103 1.95 14.69 17.67
C PHE A 103 1.65 15.21 16.26
N MET A 104 1.74 14.37 15.24
CA MET A 104 1.38 14.74 13.87
C MET A 104 -0.09 15.15 13.76
N ASN A 105 -0.99 14.44 14.43
CA ASN A 105 -2.42 14.77 14.44
C ASN A 105 -2.70 16.15 15.09
N LYS A 106 -1.98 16.52 16.16
CA LYS A 106 -2.05 17.87 16.76
C LYS A 106 -1.64 18.98 15.78
N HIS A 107 -0.82 18.65 14.78
CA HIS A 107 -0.41 19.55 13.71
C HIS A 107 -1.26 19.42 12.45
N ASN A 108 -2.45 18.79 12.55
CA ASN A 108 -3.37 18.52 11.43
C ASN A 108 -2.79 17.64 10.30
N ILE A 109 -1.78 16.83 10.61
CA ILE A 109 -1.17 15.89 9.68
C ILE A 109 -1.62 14.49 10.07
N LYS A 110 -2.45 13.86 9.21
CA LYS A 110 -2.92 12.50 9.44
C LYS A 110 -1.88 11.48 9.01
N THR A 111 -1.57 10.57 9.91
CA THR A 111 -0.72 9.40 9.66
C THR A 111 -1.52 8.13 9.94
N ARG A 112 -0.99 6.99 9.53
CA ARG A 112 -1.63 5.70 9.76
C ARG A 112 -0.56 4.66 10.14
N PRO A 113 -0.77 3.85 11.19
CA PRO A 113 0.06 2.66 11.41
C PRO A 113 0.10 1.76 10.19
N VAL A 114 1.27 1.18 9.92
CA VAL A 114 1.39 0.14 8.90
C VAL A 114 0.51 -1.04 9.30
N TYR A 115 0.05 -1.80 8.30
CA TYR A 115 -0.85 -2.94 8.51
C TYR A 115 -0.30 -3.94 9.52
N GLY A 116 -1.20 -4.48 10.33
CA GLY A 116 -0.88 -5.56 11.26
C GLY A 116 -0.43 -6.85 10.55
N GLU A 117 0.11 -7.76 11.31
CA GLU A 117 0.53 -9.07 10.81
C GLU A 117 -0.69 -9.89 10.37
N ILE A 118 -0.72 -10.31 9.11
CA ILE A 118 -1.85 -11.07 8.52
C ILE A 118 -2.05 -12.40 9.25
N ASN A 119 -0.95 -13.08 9.58
CA ASN A 119 -1.00 -14.37 10.29
C ASN A 119 -1.59 -14.29 11.71
N LYS A 120 -1.70 -13.09 12.28
CA LYS A 120 -2.34 -12.85 13.59
C LYS A 120 -3.80 -12.39 13.47
N THR A 121 -4.36 -12.37 12.25
CA THR A 121 -5.77 -12.01 12.08
C THR A 121 -6.67 -13.23 12.34
N PRO A 122 -7.90 -13.03 12.88
CA PRO A 122 -8.80 -14.16 13.22
C PRO A 122 -9.12 -15.09 12.04
N VAL A 123 -9.02 -14.60 10.80
CA VAL A 123 -9.25 -15.42 9.60
C VAL A 123 -8.18 -16.50 9.40
N TYR A 124 -6.98 -16.27 9.93
CA TYR A 124 -5.84 -17.18 9.86
C TYR A 124 -5.42 -17.66 11.24
N ASP A 125 -6.38 -17.70 12.16
CA ASP A 125 -6.15 -18.24 13.51
C ASP A 125 -5.96 -19.76 13.40
N ASN A 126 -4.73 -20.14 13.14
CA ASN A 126 -4.27 -21.53 13.14
C ASN A 126 -3.51 -21.76 14.43
N ASP A 127 -3.61 -22.98 14.97
CA ASP A 127 -2.96 -23.40 16.24
C ASP A 127 -1.42 -23.25 16.22
N GLU A 128 -0.81 -22.99 15.08
CA GLU A 128 0.63 -22.73 14.93
C GLU A 128 0.93 -21.22 14.94
N VAL A 129 1.46 -20.76 16.05
CA VAL A 129 1.98 -19.38 16.17
C VAL A 129 3.34 -19.30 15.47
N VAL A 130 3.35 -18.93 14.20
CA VAL A 130 4.58 -18.63 13.48
C VAL A 130 4.99 -17.19 13.76
N THR A 131 6.15 -17.00 14.39
CA THR A 131 6.73 -15.67 14.57
C THR A 131 7.44 -15.23 13.30
N LEU A 132 6.91 -14.18 12.67
CA LEU A 132 7.49 -13.54 11.48
C LEU A 132 8.15 -12.23 11.92
N GLU A 133 9.45 -12.29 12.26
CA GLU A 133 10.19 -11.16 12.85
C GLU A 133 10.07 -9.87 12.04
N ASN A 134 10.28 -9.93 10.71
CA ASN A 134 10.17 -8.77 9.85
C ASN A 134 8.75 -8.20 9.78
N SER A 135 7.74 -9.06 9.73
CA SER A 135 6.33 -8.63 9.74
C SER A 135 5.96 -7.99 11.07
N ASN A 136 6.43 -8.56 12.17
CA ASN A 136 6.25 -8.01 13.50
C ASN A 136 6.92 -6.63 13.63
N TYR A 137 8.17 -6.49 13.17
CA TYR A 137 8.89 -5.22 13.19
C TYR A 137 8.12 -4.13 12.41
N VAL A 138 7.72 -4.44 11.19
CA VAL A 138 6.99 -3.50 10.32
C VAL A 138 5.64 -3.10 10.92
N SER A 139 4.89 -4.05 11.45
CA SER A 139 3.57 -3.79 12.04
C SER A 139 3.67 -3.02 13.36
N THR A 140 4.74 -3.21 14.12
CA THR A 140 4.94 -2.58 15.43
C THR A 140 5.44 -1.14 15.30
N TYR A 141 6.42 -0.89 14.41
CA TYR A 141 7.13 0.38 14.35
C TYR A 141 6.79 1.23 13.12
N GLY A 142 6.13 0.66 12.12
CA GLY A 142 5.86 1.34 10.86
C GLY A 142 4.71 2.33 10.92
N LEU A 143 4.92 3.51 10.32
CA LEU A 143 3.95 4.59 10.21
C LEU A 143 3.91 5.11 8.77
N PHE A 144 2.75 5.05 8.12
CA PHE A 144 2.52 5.65 6.81
C PHE A 144 2.40 7.17 6.92
N LEU A 145 3.14 7.86 6.08
CA LEU A 145 3.07 9.30 5.90
C LEU A 145 2.08 9.66 4.77
N PRO A 146 1.56 10.90 4.75
CA PRO A 146 0.81 11.40 3.60
C PRO A 146 1.65 11.27 2.32
N SER A 147 1.15 10.56 1.31
CA SER A 147 1.90 10.27 0.08
C SER A 147 1.01 10.17 -1.15
N TYR A 148 -0.08 10.96 -1.21
CA TYR A 148 -0.93 11.02 -2.40
C TYR A 148 -0.30 11.91 -3.48
N ILE A 149 -0.58 11.59 -4.74
CA ILE A 149 0.10 12.16 -5.91
C ILE A 149 -0.08 13.67 -6.13
N THR A 150 -1.10 14.27 -5.52
CA THR A 150 -1.36 15.72 -5.60
C THR A 150 -0.72 16.52 -4.47
N LEU A 151 0.01 15.85 -3.57
CA LEU A 151 0.75 16.51 -2.49
C LEU A 151 1.85 17.39 -3.10
N THR A 152 1.90 18.67 -2.69
CA THR A 152 2.92 19.60 -3.18
C THR A 152 4.26 19.40 -2.45
N ASP A 153 5.34 19.89 -3.03
CA ASP A 153 6.66 19.83 -2.40
C ASP A 153 6.72 20.68 -1.12
N GLU A 154 5.97 21.79 -1.05
CA GLU A 154 5.82 22.64 0.11
C GLU A 154 5.13 21.90 1.25
N GLU A 155 4.04 21.18 0.95
CA GLU A 155 3.33 20.36 1.94
C GLU A 155 4.22 19.21 2.46
N ILE A 156 4.97 18.54 1.58
CA ILE A 156 5.94 17.51 1.98
C ILE A 156 7.02 18.10 2.88
N ASN A 157 7.56 19.26 2.52
CA ASN A 157 8.56 19.95 3.34
C ASN A 157 8.01 20.34 4.70
N HIS A 158 6.76 20.80 4.77
CA HIS A 158 6.08 21.11 6.03
C HIS A 158 5.96 19.86 6.90
N ILE A 159 5.47 18.74 6.34
CA ILE A 159 5.37 17.45 7.03
C ILE A 159 6.73 17.01 7.56
N CYS A 160 7.78 17.10 6.75
CA CYS A 160 9.14 16.78 7.17
C CYS A 160 9.63 17.66 8.32
N ASN A 161 9.34 18.95 8.31
CA ASN A 161 9.74 19.87 9.40
C ASN A 161 9.11 19.44 10.73
N ILE A 162 7.82 19.11 10.74
CA ILE A 162 7.12 18.63 11.94
C ILE A 162 7.70 17.31 12.45
N LEU A 163 8.00 16.36 11.54
CA LEU A 163 8.65 15.10 11.88
C LEU A 163 10.04 15.32 12.49
N VAL A 164 10.84 16.23 11.94
CA VAL A 164 12.17 16.55 12.47
C VAL A 164 12.08 17.20 13.84
N ILE A 165 11.13 18.13 14.06
CA ILE A 165 10.87 18.75 15.38
C ILE A 165 10.57 17.66 16.41
N PHE A 166 9.68 16.72 16.10
CA PHE A 166 9.41 15.60 17.02
C PHE A 166 10.68 14.79 17.33
N SER A 167 11.45 14.43 16.31
CA SER A 167 12.66 13.62 16.49
C SER A 167 13.70 14.29 17.40
N LEU A 168 13.81 15.62 17.35
CA LEU A 168 14.76 16.39 18.15
C LEU A 168 14.28 16.64 19.60
N HIS A 169 12.97 16.70 19.82
CA HIS A 169 12.37 17.11 21.11
C HIS A 169 11.47 16.02 21.73
N LYS A 170 11.53 14.79 21.25
CA LYS A 170 10.65 13.70 21.70
C LYS A 170 10.70 13.37 23.19
N ASN A 171 11.76 13.77 23.89
CA ASN A 171 11.88 13.60 25.34
C ASN A 171 11.18 14.71 26.12
N ASP A 172 10.82 15.80 25.45
CA ASP A 172 10.17 16.99 26.05
C ASP A 172 8.68 17.05 25.71
N ILE A 173 8.21 16.16 24.81
CA ILE A 173 6.84 16.04 24.30
C ILE A 173 6.18 14.80 24.94
#